data_2fa4940f4e8bd1ab010829c7ddad2cf3
#
_entry.id   2fa4940f4e8bd1ab010829c7ddad2cf3
#
_cell.length_a   1.000
_cell.length_b   1.000
_cell.length_c   1.000
_cell.angle_alpha   90.00
_cell.angle_beta   90.00
_cell.angle_gamma   90.00
#
_symmetry.space_group_name_H-M   'P 1'
#
loop_
_entity.id
_entity.type
_entity.pdbx_description
1 polymer ?
#
loop_
_entity_poly.entity_id
_entity_poly.type
_entity_poly.pdbx_seq_one_letter_code
_entity_poly.pdbx_strand_id
1 'polypeptide(L)'
;MAYHVEYTKAALKQLKKMDRFDARLIVSWIGKNLEGCENPRVHGKGLPANRSGEWRYRVGDYRILCIIEDDKLIVEVFSIGHRSTVYDR
;
A
#
# COMPACT_ATOMS: atom_id res chain seq x y z
N MET A 1 9.14 16.77 -5.47
CA MET A 1 9.25 15.59 -6.28
C MET A 1 8.14 14.65 -5.97
N ALA A 2 7.65 13.96 -6.97
CA ALA A 2 6.45 13.17 -6.82
C ALA A 2 6.77 11.68 -6.84
N TYR A 3 6.15 10.95 -5.94
CA TYR A 3 6.30 9.50 -5.89
C TYR A 3 5.29 8.86 -6.84
N HIS A 4 5.66 7.70 -7.38
CA HIS A 4 4.74 6.93 -8.21
C HIS A 4 4.44 5.61 -7.51
N VAL A 5 3.23 5.12 -7.72
CA VAL A 5 2.82 3.87 -7.11
C VAL A 5 2.98 2.74 -8.11
N GLU A 6 3.56 1.64 -7.65
CA GLU A 6 3.65 0.44 -8.45
C GLU A 6 3.07 -0.72 -7.66
N TYR A 7 2.52 -1.70 -8.34
CA TYR A 7 1.93 -2.86 -7.71
C TYR A 7 2.67 -4.11 -8.16
N THR A 8 3.02 -4.97 -7.21
CA THR A 8 3.60 -6.26 -7.59
C THR A 8 2.52 -7.15 -8.17
N LYS A 9 2.92 -8.21 -8.84
CA LYS A 9 1.97 -9.17 -9.37
C LYS A 9 1.12 -9.78 -8.26
N ALA A 10 1.73 -10.03 -7.11
CA ALA A 10 0.99 -10.57 -5.98
C ALA A 10 -0.09 -9.61 -5.51
N ALA A 11 0.23 -8.33 -5.43
CA ALA A 11 -0.76 -7.33 -5.02
C ALA A 11 -1.89 -7.23 -6.04
N LEU A 12 -1.56 -7.27 -7.32
CA LEU A 12 -2.59 -7.22 -8.36
C LEU A 12 -3.51 -8.44 -8.30
N LYS A 13 -2.96 -9.61 -8.01
CA LYS A 13 -3.77 -10.79 -7.86
C LYS A 13 -4.72 -10.67 -6.69
N GLN A 14 -4.23 -10.10 -5.59
CA GLN A 14 -5.09 -9.92 -4.43
C GLN A 14 -6.24 -8.96 -4.74
N LEU A 15 -5.96 -7.90 -5.49
CA LEU A 15 -7.01 -6.98 -5.89
C LEU A 15 -8.05 -7.67 -6.76
N LYS A 16 -7.62 -8.55 -7.64
CA LYS A 16 -8.56 -9.24 -8.51
C LYS A 16 -9.44 -10.22 -7.77
N LYS A 17 -8.95 -10.76 -6.67
CA LYS A 17 -9.71 -11.73 -5.90
C LYS A 17 -10.67 -11.14 -4.90
N MET A 18 -10.52 -9.86 -4.58
CA MET A 18 -11.41 -9.28 -3.59
C MET A 18 -12.65 -8.71 -4.24
N ASP A 19 -13.62 -8.37 -3.42
CA ASP A 19 -14.84 -7.74 -3.89
C ASP A 19 -14.50 -6.53 -4.73
N ARG A 20 -15.17 -6.38 -5.87
CA ARG A 20 -14.88 -5.31 -6.80
C ARG A 20 -15.02 -3.93 -6.18
N PHE A 21 -16.02 -3.77 -5.35
CA PHE A 21 -16.25 -2.49 -4.69
C PHE A 21 -15.08 -2.15 -3.77
N ASP A 22 -14.62 -3.12 -3.01
CA ASP A 22 -13.51 -2.91 -2.10
C ASP A 22 -12.21 -2.64 -2.87
N ALA A 23 -11.99 -3.36 -3.95
CA ALA A 23 -10.80 -3.15 -4.77
C ALA A 23 -10.78 -1.73 -5.33
N ARG A 24 -11.94 -1.26 -5.79
CA ARG A 24 -12.02 0.09 -6.31
C ARG A 24 -11.76 1.12 -5.24
N LEU A 25 -12.26 0.89 -4.04
CA LEU A 25 -12.06 1.81 -2.94
C LEU A 25 -10.56 1.93 -2.61
N ILE A 26 -9.87 0.80 -2.58
CA ILE A 26 -8.45 0.77 -2.28
C ILE A 26 -7.64 1.48 -3.36
N VAL A 27 -7.89 1.15 -4.61
CA VAL A 27 -7.14 1.74 -5.71
C VAL A 27 -7.40 3.24 -5.80
N SER A 28 -8.64 3.64 -5.55
CA SER A 28 -9.00 5.05 -5.56
C SER A 28 -8.28 5.82 -4.45
N TRP A 29 -8.22 5.22 -3.26
CA TRP A 29 -7.52 5.86 -2.15
C TRP A 29 -6.03 6.01 -2.45
N ILE A 30 -5.42 4.97 -2.99
CA ILE A 30 -4.01 5.00 -3.35
C ILE A 30 -3.76 6.06 -4.41
N GLY A 31 -4.60 6.13 -5.42
CA GLY A 31 -4.44 7.11 -6.47
C GLY A 31 -4.57 8.53 -5.98
N LYS A 32 -5.46 8.71 -5.00
CA LYS A 32 -5.68 10.04 -4.51
C LYS A 32 -4.62 10.49 -3.50
N ASN A 33 -4.11 9.60 -2.70
CA ASN A 33 -3.24 9.96 -1.59
C ASN A 33 -1.77 9.62 -1.79
N LEU A 34 -1.45 8.67 -2.64
CA LEU A 34 -0.07 8.23 -2.82
C LEU A 34 0.50 8.54 -4.19
N GLU A 35 -0.28 8.31 -5.25
CA GLU A 35 0.23 8.59 -6.58
C GLU A 35 0.45 10.09 -6.74
N GLY A 36 1.66 10.49 -7.05
CA GLY A 36 1.99 11.90 -7.22
C GLY A 36 2.22 12.67 -5.92
N CYS A 37 2.24 11.98 -4.78
CA CYS A 37 2.42 12.68 -3.52
C CYS A 37 3.88 13.07 -3.31
N GLU A 38 4.10 14.04 -2.47
CA GLU A 38 5.45 14.46 -2.14
C GLU A 38 6.02 13.71 -0.96
N ASN A 39 5.16 13.27 -0.06
CA ASN A 39 5.62 12.54 1.12
C ASN A 39 4.69 11.39 1.44
N PRO A 40 5.03 10.19 1.03
CA PRO A 40 4.15 9.04 1.26
C PRO A 40 4.02 8.65 2.73
N ARG A 41 4.85 9.21 3.60
CA ARG A 41 4.80 8.86 5.02
C ARG A 41 3.88 9.76 5.84
N VAL A 42 3.14 10.63 5.18
CA VAL A 42 2.14 11.45 5.86
C VAL A 42 1.00 10.55 6.36
N HIS A 43 0.70 9.49 5.61
CA HIS A 43 -0.33 8.55 6.00
C HIS A 43 0.32 7.24 6.43
N GLY A 44 -0.39 6.45 7.19
CA GLY A 44 0.07 5.12 7.54
C GLY A 44 1.09 5.08 8.65
N LYS A 45 1.74 3.95 8.80
CA LYS A 45 2.72 3.73 9.85
C LYS A 45 3.83 2.83 9.37
N GLY A 46 5.01 3.02 9.93
CA GLY A 46 6.12 2.11 9.68
C GLY A 46 5.91 0.78 10.37
N LEU A 47 6.52 -0.26 9.84
CA LEU A 47 6.48 -1.57 10.47
C LEU A 47 7.60 -1.66 11.49
N PRO A 48 7.64 -2.75 12.27
CA PRO A 48 8.65 -2.88 13.31
C PRO A 48 10.06 -2.68 12.81
N ALA A 49 10.93 -2.36 13.74
CA ALA A 49 12.25 -1.87 13.43
C ALA A 49 13.07 -2.62 12.41
N ASN A 50 12.97 -3.93 12.37
CA ASN A 50 13.79 -4.66 11.46
C ASN A 50 13.20 -4.79 10.06
N ARG A 51 12.16 -4.01 9.74
CA ARG A 51 11.59 -4.03 8.42
C ARG A 51 11.75 -2.67 7.80
N SER A 52 12.98 -2.28 7.65
CA SER A 52 13.31 -0.98 7.12
C SER A 52 12.72 -0.76 5.73
N GLY A 53 12.15 0.38 5.50
CA GLY A 53 11.55 0.69 4.21
C GLY A 53 10.11 0.25 4.04
N GLU A 54 9.62 -0.61 4.91
CA GLU A 54 8.25 -1.05 4.80
C GLU A 54 7.30 -0.11 5.49
N TRP A 55 6.14 0.05 4.91
CA TRP A 55 5.15 1.01 5.40
C TRP A 55 3.77 0.42 5.22
N ARG A 56 2.87 0.72 6.13
CA ARG A 56 1.54 0.15 6.10
C ARG A 56 0.50 1.24 6.04
N TYR A 57 -0.44 1.10 5.14
CA TYR A 57 -1.60 1.99 5.06
C TYR A 57 -2.86 1.21 5.41
N ARG A 58 -3.88 1.92 5.83
CA ARG A 58 -5.13 1.28 6.13
C ARG A 58 -6.25 1.95 5.34
N VAL A 59 -7.03 1.18 4.64
CA VAL A 59 -8.19 1.68 3.89
C VAL A 59 -9.37 0.80 4.28
N GLY A 60 -10.28 1.34 5.06
CA GLY A 60 -11.40 0.55 5.59
C GLY A 60 -10.87 -0.58 6.45
N ASP A 61 -11.28 -1.80 6.15
CA ASP A 61 -10.81 -2.97 6.88
C ASP A 61 -9.63 -3.64 6.20
N TYR A 62 -9.04 -3.00 5.23
CA TYR A 62 -7.91 -3.58 4.51
C TYR A 62 -6.61 -2.93 4.90
N ARG A 63 -5.54 -3.71 4.84
CA ARG A 63 -4.20 -3.22 5.07
C ARG A 63 -3.42 -3.32 3.79
N ILE A 64 -2.65 -2.28 3.51
CA ILE A 64 -1.87 -2.22 2.30
C ILE A 64 -0.42 -2.10 2.71
N LEU A 65 0.37 -3.10 2.37
CA LEU A 65 1.78 -3.13 2.72
C LEU A 65 2.61 -2.68 1.54
N CYS A 66 3.50 -1.75 1.79
CA CYS A 66 4.30 -1.16 0.74
C CYS A 66 5.75 -1.06 1.14
N ILE A 67 6.61 -0.92 0.13
CA ILE A 67 7.99 -0.57 0.36
C ILE A 67 8.16 0.81 -0.27
N ILE A 68 8.68 1.75 0.49
CA ILE A 68 8.93 3.09 -0.02
C ILE A 68 10.39 3.18 -0.40
N GLU A 69 10.64 3.40 -1.68
CA GLU A 69 11.99 3.52 -2.19
C GLU A 69 12.26 4.98 -2.52
N ASP A 70 12.88 5.68 -1.59
CA ASP A 70 13.05 7.12 -1.73
C ASP A 70 13.97 7.51 -2.87
N ASP A 71 14.98 6.72 -3.13
CA ASP A 71 15.90 7.05 -4.20
C ASP A 71 15.27 6.89 -5.58
N LYS A 72 14.19 6.14 -5.69
CA LYS A 72 13.49 5.97 -6.95
C LYS A 72 12.17 6.70 -6.97
N LEU A 73 11.77 7.29 -5.85
CA LEU A 73 10.48 7.96 -5.71
C LEU A 73 9.33 7.01 -6.05
N ILE A 74 9.41 5.79 -5.51
CA ILE A 74 8.40 4.77 -5.76
C ILE A 74 7.82 4.25 -4.46
N VAL A 75 6.51 4.06 -4.46
CA VAL A 75 5.83 3.35 -3.39
C VAL A 75 5.36 2.03 -4.01
N GLU A 76 6.00 0.93 -3.64
CA GLU A 76 5.65 -0.35 -4.22
C GLU A 76 4.70 -1.11 -3.33
N VAL A 77 3.49 -1.36 -3.80
CA VAL A 77 2.48 -2.10 -3.06
C VAL A 77 2.72 -3.57 -3.28
N PHE A 78 3.05 -4.31 -2.23
CA PHE A 78 3.36 -5.73 -2.40
C PHE A 78 2.35 -6.65 -1.73
N SER A 79 1.47 -6.14 -0.88
CA SER A 79 0.47 -7.00 -0.26
C SER A 79 -0.75 -6.19 0.12
N ILE A 80 -1.93 -6.70 -0.18
CA ILE A 80 -3.19 -6.08 0.18
C ILE A 80 -4.08 -7.18 0.72
N GLY A 81 -4.63 -6.98 1.90
CA GLY A 81 -5.50 -7.99 2.46
C GLY A 81 -6.34 -7.46 3.59
N HIS A 82 -7.35 -8.23 3.94
CA HIS A 82 -8.22 -7.89 5.05
C HIS A 82 -7.39 -7.94 6.33
N ARG A 83 -7.70 -7.04 7.25
CA ARG A 83 -6.91 -6.92 8.48
C ARG A 83 -6.79 -8.25 9.23
N SER A 84 -7.76 -9.11 9.10
CA SER A 84 -7.73 -10.37 9.82
C SER A 84 -6.77 -11.37 9.18
N THR A 85 -6.35 -11.16 7.95
CA THR A 85 -5.45 -12.08 7.29
C THR A 85 -4.04 -11.54 7.12
N VAL A 86 -3.89 -10.21 7.01
CA VAL A 86 -2.61 -9.65 6.76
C VAL A 86 -1.87 -9.33 8.04
N TYR A 87 -2.65 -9.11 9.08
CA TYR A 87 -2.12 -8.57 10.21
C TYR A 87 -1.29 -9.35 11.06
N ASP A 88 -1.31 -10.50 11.19
CA ASP A 88 -0.61 -11.10 12.07
C ASP A 88 0.55 -11.56 11.77
N ARG A 89 1.35 -11.25 11.92
CA ARG A 89 2.52 -11.67 11.69
C ARG A 89 3.42 -10.85 12.18
#